data_51c913d3c42ae0ea645bc0b4111f811c
#
_entry.id   51c913d3c42ae0ea645bc0b4111f811c
#
_cell.length_a   1.000
_cell.length_b   1.000
_cell.length_c   1.000
_cell.angle_alpha   90.00
_cell.angle_beta   90.00
_cell.angle_gamma   90.00
#
_symmetry.space_group_name_H-M   'P 1'
#
loop_
_entity.id
_entity.type
_entity.pdbx_description
1 polymer ?
#
loop_
_entity_poly.entity_id
_entity_poly.type
_entity_poly.pdbx_seq_one_letter_code
_entity_poly.pdbx_strand_id
1 'polypeptide(L)'
;MPPRSALPHFLTGLCTLLVVHASLQPFSGWLPPAPGTPFFLWAPWPRFNLPDVLINIAAYAPLGIAATWTGGRDTSVGRAALRAIAWCALLSLAMEWAQMHLPPRRASAIDWLANVVGAAAGAGMAAAIMSHPHWRRRLRQWREAAFIGGPLGDFGLTLLVVWWVMQVNPAIALFAATFQPDVAIATDQATVMLEAAQTGLNFLGVLLFVALLLRRREYFGVTAVLFIGASLALKAGAAALLLKSAPWDHWLRPGAGIGIAAGALALLVAVWLPQRARMIVCAVALLSSLIAAVLMPDLLFAQASLSRFDWNYGHLLNFNGLMQTVLLVWPIAAAAWLFALAGRPAWGAPEPPAGRERSGTDPVSGTGGSGPRT
;
A
#
# COMPACT_ATOMS: atom_id res chain seq x y z
N MET A 1 -20.62 -17.96 -10.04
CA MET A 1 -19.76 -17.82 -8.83
C MET A 1 -19.18 -16.40 -8.84
N PRO A 2 -19.22 -15.64 -7.75
CA PRO A 2 -18.57 -14.34 -7.73
C PRO A 2 -17.06 -14.50 -8.01
N PRO A 3 -16.45 -13.58 -8.78
CA PRO A 3 -15.04 -13.66 -9.12
C PRO A 3 -14.19 -13.70 -7.86
N ARG A 4 -13.11 -14.48 -7.89
CA ARG A 4 -12.16 -14.58 -6.76
C ARG A 4 -11.53 -13.21 -6.54
N SER A 5 -11.39 -12.79 -5.28
CA SER A 5 -10.65 -11.58 -4.95
C SER A 5 -9.19 -11.72 -5.39
N ALA A 6 -8.69 -10.74 -6.12
CA ALA A 6 -7.28 -10.64 -6.53
C ALA A 6 -6.40 -9.99 -5.45
N LEU A 7 -6.99 -9.52 -4.34
CA LEU A 7 -6.29 -8.80 -3.27
C LEU A 7 -5.04 -9.52 -2.76
N PRO A 8 -5.05 -10.85 -2.48
CA PRO A 8 -3.85 -11.54 -2.03
C PRO A 8 -2.71 -11.47 -3.04
N HIS A 9 -3.02 -11.56 -4.34
CA HIS A 9 -2.00 -11.47 -5.40
C HIS A 9 -1.43 -10.05 -5.50
N PHE A 10 -2.27 -9.02 -5.43
CA PHE A 10 -1.81 -7.63 -5.40
C PHE A 10 -0.94 -7.33 -4.17
N LEU A 11 -1.34 -7.81 -2.99
CA LEU A 11 -0.55 -7.64 -1.77
C LEU A 11 0.77 -8.40 -1.83
N THR A 12 0.78 -9.62 -2.38
CA THR A 12 2.03 -10.37 -2.57
C THR A 12 2.96 -9.64 -3.53
N GLY A 13 2.44 -9.18 -4.67
CA GLY A 13 3.22 -8.38 -5.63
C GLY A 13 3.76 -7.10 -5.00
N LEU A 14 2.92 -6.37 -4.26
CA LEU A 14 3.34 -5.18 -3.53
C LEU A 14 4.46 -5.47 -2.54
N CYS A 15 4.28 -6.43 -1.63
CA CYS A 15 5.29 -6.76 -0.62
C CYS A 15 6.60 -7.23 -1.29
N THR A 16 6.51 -7.99 -2.39
CA THR A 16 7.70 -8.38 -3.16
C THR A 16 8.43 -7.16 -3.72
N LEU A 17 7.71 -6.22 -4.33
CA LEU A 17 8.29 -4.97 -4.87
C LEU A 17 8.93 -4.12 -3.76
N LEU A 18 8.27 -3.99 -2.61
CA LEU A 18 8.80 -3.25 -1.47
C LEU A 18 10.10 -3.89 -0.93
N VAL A 19 10.11 -5.22 -0.80
CA VAL A 19 11.30 -5.97 -0.38
C VAL A 19 12.44 -5.79 -1.36
N VAL A 20 12.19 -5.98 -2.66
CA VAL A 20 13.22 -5.81 -3.72
C VAL A 20 13.77 -4.39 -3.70
N HIS A 21 12.89 -3.39 -3.63
CA HIS A 21 13.32 -1.98 -3.60
C HIS A 21 14.16 -1.69 -2.36
N ALA A 22 13.69 -2.06 -1.16
CA ALA A 22 14.41 -1.83 0.08
C ALA A 22 15.76 -2.57 0.13
N SER A 23 15.83 -3.75 -0.47
CA SER A 23 17.05 -4.57 -0.48
C SER A 23 18.10 -4.04 -1.46
N LEU A 24 17.70 -3.49 -2.61
CA LEU A 24 18.60 -3.15 -3.72
C LEU A 24 18.83 -1.64 -3.91
N GLN A 25 18.17 -0.80 -3.13
CA GLN A 25 18.44 0.65 -3.11
C GLN A 25 19.94 0.90 -2.85
N PRO A 26 20.68 1.74 -3.62
CA PRO A 26 20.23 2.74 -4.61
C PRO A 26 20.16 2.22 -6.05
N PHE A 27 20.21 0.94 -6.34
CA PHE A 27 20.20 0.32 -7.68
C PHE A 27 21.38 0.70 -8.58
N SER A 28 22.40 1.30 -8.05
CA SER A 28 23.58 1.78 -8.77
C SER A 28 24.86 1.37 -8.05
N GLY A 29 25.99 1.41 -8.76
CA GLY A 29 27.30 1.08 -8.18
C GLY A 29 27.53 -0.44 -8.08
N TRP A 30 26.92 -1.24 -8.97
CA TRP A 30 27.11 -2.68 -9.02
C TRP A 30 28.56 -3.03 -9.38
N LEU A 31 29.20 -3.84 -8.55
CA LEU A 31 30.57 -4.34 -8.73
C LEU A 31 30.63 -5.84 -8.41
N PRO A 32 31.47 -6.61 -9.09
CA PRO A 32 31.69 -7.99 -8.69
C PRO A 32 32.28 -8.06 -7.28
N PRO A 33 31.95 -9.09 -6.48
CA PRO A 33 32.58 -9.32 -5.20
C PRO A 33 34.10 -9.39 -5.34
N ALA A 34 34.83 -8.92 -4.33
CA ALA A 34 36.29 -9.00 -4.34
C ALA A 34 36.76 -10.46 -4.46
N PRO A 35 37.87 -10.73 -5.18
CA PRO A 35 38.41 -12.09 -5.29
C PRO A 35 38.60 -12.73 -3.91
N GLY A 36 38.13 -13.97 -3.74
CA GLY A 36 38.21 -14.70 -2.48
C GLY A 36 37.07 -14.40 -1.48
N THR A 37 36.12 -13.51 -1.81
CA THR A 37 34.93 -13.29 -0.95
C THR A 37 34.09 -14.58 -0.91
N PRO A 38 33.88 -15.19 0.28
CA PRO A 38 33.03 -16.37 0.38
C PRO A 38 31.57 -16.00 0.11
N PHE A 39 30.81 -16.96 -0.40
CA PHE A 39 29.37 -16.81 -0.50
C PHE A 39 28.78 -16.57 0.90
N PHE A 40 27.82 -15.65 1.03
CA PHE A 40 27.35 -15.13 2.34
C PHE A 40 26.87 -16.21 3.32
N LEU A 41 26.36 -17.36 2.84
CA LEU A 41 25.95 -18.47 3.70
C LEU A 41 27.13 -19.17 4.40
N TRP A 42 28.33 -19.11 3.82
CA TRP A 42 29.56 -19.71 4.39
C TRP A 42 30.52 -18.67 4.97
N ALA A 43 30.15 -17.38 4.86
CA ALA A 43 30.91 -16.31 5.48
C ALA A 43 30.82 -16.42 7.02
N PRO A 44 31.84 -15.96 7.76
CA PRO A 44 31.74 -15.84 9.21
C PRO A 44 30.51 -15.01 9.60
N TRP A 45 29.77 -15.49 10.58
CA TRP A 45 28.57 -14.80 11.03
C TRP A 45 28.95 -13.43 11.59
N PRO A 46 28.29 -12.36 11.13
CA PRO A 46 28.52 -11.02 11.66
C PRO A 46 28.07 -10.94 13.13
N ARG A 47 28.47 -9.89 13.84
CA ARG A 47 27.96 -9.62 15.18
C ARG A 47 26.44 -9.52 15.12
N PHE A 48 25.77 -10.26 16.00
CA PHE A 48 24.32 -10.25 16.14
C PHE A 48 23.84 -8.84 16.54
N ASN A 49 22.96 -8.27 15.73
CA ASN A 49 22.27 -7.01 16.02
C ASN A 49 20.77 -7.27 16.07
N LEU A 50 20.19 -7.24 17.27
CA LEU A 50 18.77 -7.54 17.47
C LEU A 50 17.83 -6.62 16.69
N PRO A 51 18.01 -5.29 16.62
CA PRO A 51 17.20 -4.43 15.78
C PRO A 51 17.17 -4.84 14.32
N ASP A 52 18.30 -5.17 13.71
CA ASP A 52 18.38 -5.58 12.30
C ASP A 52 17.60 -6.88 12.06
N VAL A 53 17.73 -7.85 12.97
CA VAL A 53 16.99 -9.11 12.91
C VAL A 53 15.49 -8.87 13.01
N LEU A 54 15.04 -8.04 13.95
CA LEU A 54 13.62 -7.74 14.13
C LEU A 54 13.02 -7.03 12.92
N ILE A 55 13.77 -6.15 12.27
CA ILE A 55 13.34 -5.44 11.06
C ILE A 55 13.16 -6.43 9.90
N ASN A 56 14.12 -7.32 9.70
CA ASN A 56 14.06 -8.34 8.66
C ASN A 56 12.85 -9.27 8.87
N ILE A 57 12.61 -9.71 10.10
CA ILE A 57 11.40 -10.48 10.48
C ILE A 57 10.13 -9.67 10.14
N ALA A 58 10.07 -8.41 10.56
CA ALA A 58 8.91 -7.55 10.35
C ALA A 58 8.65 -7.25 8.86
N ALA A 59 9.69 -7.13 8.05
CA ALA A 59 9.57 -6.88 6.61
C ALA A 59 9.01 -8.08 5.84
N TYR A 60 9.40 -9.30 6.21
CA TYR A 60 8.97 -10.52 5.52
C TYR A 60 7.68 -11.15 6.06
N ALA A 61 7.23 -10.81 7.27
CA ALA A 61 5.99 -11.34 7.82
C ALA A 61 4.75 -10.97 6.97
N PRO A 62 4.55 -9.71 6.52
CA PRO A 62 3.44 -9.37 5.63
C PRO A 62 3.48 -10.12 4.29
N LEU A 63 4.67 -10.33 3.72
CA LEU A 63 4.84 -11.10 2.50
C LEU A 63 4.43 -12.57 2.71
N GLY A 64 4.84 -13.19 3.82
CA GLY A 64 4.43 -14.54 4.20
C GLY A 64 2.91 -14.68 4.35
N ILE A 65 2.25 -13.69 4.96
CA ILE A 65 0.79 -13.62 5.07
C ILE A 65 0.15 -13.57 3.68
N ALA A 66 0.54 -12.59 2.87
CA ALA A 66 -0.07 -12.34 1.58
C ALA A 66 0.11 -13.52 0.62
N ALA A 67 1.33 -14.07 0.54
CA ALA A 67 1.66 -15.21 -0.30
C ALA A 67 0.88 -16.49 0.12
N THR A 68 0.66 -16.71 1.42
CA THR A 68 -0.14 -17.84 1.89
C THR A 68 -1.61 -17.70 1.45
N TRP A 69 -2.15 -16.50 1.46
CA TRP A 69 -3.53 -16.25 1.04
C TRP A 69 -3.76 -16.40 -0.48
N THR A 70 -2.71 -16.41 -1.30
CA THR A 70 -2.84 -16.72 -2.73
C THR A 70 -3.21 -18.18 -2.97
N GLY A 71 -3.01 -19.07 -1.99
CA GLY A 71 -3.38 -20.47 -2.06
C GLY A 71 -4.88 -20.64 -2.31
N GLY A 72 -5.24 -21.26 -3.46
CA GLY A 72 -6.62 -21.51 -3.85
C GLY A 72 -7.34 -22.49 -2.92
N ARG A 73 -8.68 -22.64 -3.11
CA ARG A 73 -9.50 -23.59 -2.34
C ARG A 73 -9.06 -25.05 -2.48
N ASP A 74 -8.41 -25.36 -3.59
CA ASP A 74 -7.95 -26.72 -3.92
C ASP A 74 -6.57 -27.05 -3.32
N THR A 75 -5.92 -26.07 -2.71
CA THR A 75 -4.62 -26.25 -2.04
C THR A 75 -4.84 -26.34 -0.54
N SER A 76 -4.31 -27.40 0.11
CA SER A 76 -4.35 -27.46 1.57
C SER A 76 -3.60 -26.25 2.18
N VAL A 77 -4.11 -25.74 3.29
CA VAL A 77 -3.55 -24.56 3.98
C VAL A 77 -2.08 -24.75 4.29
N GLY A 78 -1.67 -25.93 4.74
CA GLY A 78 -0.26 -26.26 5.02
C GLY A 78 0.62 -26.17 3.76
N ARG A 79 0.14 -26.69 2.62
CA ARG A 79 0.87 -26.57 1.35
C ARG A 79 0.98 -25.13 0.87
N ALA A 80 -0.06 -24.32 1.06
CA ALA A 80 -0.02 -22.91 0.74
C ALA A 80 1.04 -22.17 1.60
N ALA A 81 1.07 -22.43 2.90
CA ALA A 81 2.05 -21.87 3.81
C ALA A 81 3.49 -22.28 3.45
N LEU A 82 3.72 -23.56 3.19
CA LEU A 82 5.05 -24.06 2.80
C LEU A 82 5.53 -23.43 1.47
N ARG A 83 4.64 -23.28 0.47
CA ARG A 83 4.98 -22.61 -0.78
C ARG A 83 5.33 -21.14 -0.56
N ALA A 84 4.58 -20.45 0.32
CA ALA A 84 4.85 -19.06 0.67
C ALA A 84 6.22 -18.91 1.36
N ILE A 85 6.52 -19.77 2.32
CA ILE A 85 7.83 -19.78 3.00
C ILE A 85 8.96 -20.05 2.01
N ALA A 86 8.82 -21.06 1.15
CA ALA A 86 9.81 -21.40 0.14
C ALA A 86 10.04 -20.24 -0.84
N TRP A 87 8.97 -19.59 -1.31
CA TRP A 87 9.05 -18.41 -2.17
C TRP A 87 9.80 -17.26 -1.49
N CYS A 88 9.44 -16.94 -0.24
CA CYS A 88 10.10 -15.87 0.54
C CYS A 88 11.58 -16.21 0.81
N ALA A 89 11.91 -17.46 1.11
CA ALA A 89 13.29 -17.91 1.31
C ALA A 89 14.14 -17.76 0.04
N LEU A 90 13.57 -18.13 -1.12
CA LEU A 90 14.23 -17.96 -2.42
C LEU A 90 14.38 -16.48 -2.80
N LEU A 91 13.35 -15.67 -2.58
CA LEU A 91 13.43 -14.23 -2.80
C LEU A 91 14.52 -13.60 -1.92
N SER A 92 14.55 -13.93 -0.63
CA SER A 92 15.57 -13.44 0.28
C SER A 92 16.97 -13.89 -0.13
N LEU A 93 17.13 -15.16 -0.51
CA LEU A 93 18.41 -15.69 -1.01
C LEU A 93 18.88 -14.90 -2.25
N ALA A 94 17.96 -14.60 -3.17
CA ALA A 94 18.28 -13.80 -4.36
C ALA A 94 18.66 -12.36 -4.01
N MET A 95 18.00 -11.75 -3.01
CA MET A 95 18.34 -10.41 -2.55
C MET A 95 19.73 -10.36 -1.89
N GLU A 96 20.02 -11.29 -0.98
CA GLU A 96 21.34 -11.38 -0.34
C GLU A 96 22.45 -11.63 -1.38
N TRP A 97 22.20 -12.51 -2.36
CA TRP A 97 23.14 -12.71 -3.46
C TRP A 97 23.37 -11.44 -4.26
N ALA A 98 22.31 -10.71 -4.61
CA ALA A 98 22.42 -9.45 -5.32
C ALA A 98 23.17 -8.38 -4.50
N GLN A 99 22.98 -8.36 -3.18
CA GLN A 99 23.68 -7.45 -2.27
C GLN A 99 25.19 -7.71 -2.20
N MET A 100 25.66 -8.92 -2.47
CA MET A 100 27.12 -9.18 -2.60
C MET A 100 27.78 -8.35 -3.72
N HIS A 101 26.96 -7.90 -4.69
CA HIS A 101 27.41 -7.07 -5.82
C HIS A 101 27.16 -5.56 -5.61
N LEU A 102 26.66 -5.17 -4.42
CA LEU A 102 26.39 -3.78 -4.05
C LEU A 102 27.31 -3.36 -2.89
N PRO A 103 28.43 -2.66 -3.14
CA PRO A 103 29.45 -2.32 -2.13
C PRO A 103 28.92 -1.66 -0.85
N PRO A 104 27.83 -0.83 -0.89
CA PRO A 104 27.26 -0.27 0.33
C PRO A 104 26.50 -1.30 1.19
N ARG A 105 26.28 -2.51 0.66
CA ARG A 105 25.51 -3.58 1.32
C ARG A 105 26.43 -4.67 1.83
N ARG A 106 25.93 -5.38 2.83
CA ARG A 106 26.60 -6.57 3.38
C ARG A 106 25.60 -7.71 3.40
N ALA A 107 25.78 -8.64 2.49
CA ALA A 107 25.00 -9.86 2.48
C ALA A 107 25.28 -10.69 3.75
N SER A 108 24.23 -11.24 4.36
CA SER A 108 24.32 -11.90 5.67
C SER A 108 23.42 -13.15 5.76
N ALA A 109 23.99 -14.25 6.22
CA ALA A 109 23.22 -15.47 6.52
C ALA A 109 22.19 -15.24 7.65
N ILE A 110 22.51 -14.34 8.61
CA ILE A 110 21.58 -13.97 9.69
C ILE A 110 20.37 -13.25 9.12
N ASP A 111 20.55 -12.32 8.17
CA ASP A 111 19.45 -11.57 7.56
C ASP A 111 18.56 -12.50 6.72
N TRP A 112 19.18 -13.39 5.94
CA TRP A 112 18.43 -14.43 5.24
C TRP A 112 17.60 -15.29 6.19
N LEU A 113 18.17 -15.74 7.31
CA LEU A 113 17.46 -16.55 8.30
C LEU A 113 16.33 -15.76 8.97
N ALA A 114 16.57 -14.51 9.34
CA ALA A 114 15.56 -13.61 9.93
C ALA A 114 14.39 -13.41 8.98
N ASN A 115 14.66 -13.20 7.68
CA ASN A 115 13.65 -13.08 6.64
C ASN A 115 12.80 -14.35 6.52
N VAL A 116 13.43 -15.53 6.54
CA VAL A 116 12.73 -16.82 6.52
C VAL A 116 11.86 -17.02 7.76
N VAL A 117 12.37 -16.65 8.95
CA VAL A 117 11.60 -16.70 10.21
C VAL A 117 10.40 -15.76 10.15
N GLY A 118 10.59 -14.55 9.64
CA GLY A 118 9.49 -13.59 9.43
C GLY A 118 8.42 -14.13 8.49
N ALA A 119 8.84 -14.67 7.34
CA ALA A 119 7.93 -15.30 6.39
C ALA A 119 7.18 -16.49 7.00
N ALA A 120 7.87 -17.33 7.78
CA ALA A 120 7.26 -18.47 8.44
C ALA A 120 6.25 -18.05 9.52
N ALA A 121 6.55 -17.01 10.30
CA ALA A 121 5.63 -16.44 11.28
C ALA A 121 4.37 -15.88 10.60
N GLY A 122 4.54 -15.11 9.52
CA GLY A 122 3.43 -14.57 8.72
C GLY A 122 2.59 -15.66 8.07
N ALA A 123 3.24 -16.66 7.45
CA ALA A 123 2.56 -17.79 6.84
C ALA A 123 1.80 -18.65 7.87
N GLY A 124 2.38 -18.85 9.04
CA GLY A 124 1.74 -19.56 10.16
C GLY A 124 0.50 -18.83 10.66
N MET A 125 0.58 -17.51 10.84
CA MET A 125 -0.57 -16.66 11.23
C MET A 125 -1.69 -16.73 10.19
N ALA A 126 -1.35 -16.58 8.90
CA ALA A 126 -2.31 -16.70 7.82
C ALA A 126 -2.95 -18.10 7.78
N ALA A 127 -2.15 -19.15 7.94
CA ALA A 127 -2.61 -20.54 8.00
C ALA A 127 -3.57 -20.76 9.17
N ALA A 128 -3.25 -20.24 10.35
CA ALA A 128 -4.13 -20.32 11.52
C ALA A 128 -5.50 -19.69 11.24
N ILE A 129 -5.53 -18.48 10.66
CA ILE A 129 -6.78 -17.79 10.27
C ILE A 129 -7.55 -18.61 9.22
N MET A 130 -6.86 -19.10 8.18
CA MET A 130 -7.47 -19.85 7.07
C MET A 130 -8.00 -21.21 7.52
N SER A 131 -7.41 -21.86 8.52
CA SER A 131 -7.86 -23.12 9.08
C SER A 131 -9.19 -23.01 9.84
N HIS A 132 -9.59 -21.80 10.22
CA HIS A 132 -10.84 -21.55 10.91
C HIS A 132 -11.92 -21.03 9.94
N PRO A 133 -12.88 -21.88 9.50
CA PRO A 133 -13.89 -21.49 8.51
C PRO A 133 -14.70 -20.26 8.91
N HIS A 134 -14.95 -20.08 10.22
CA HIS A 134 -15.70 -18.95 10.76
C HIS A 134 -14.99 -17.63 10.49
N TRP A 135 -13.70 -17.49 10.85
CA TRP A 135 -12.90 -16.30 10.63
C TRP A 135 -12.76 -15.96 9.15
N ARG A 136 -12.49 -16.98 8.33
CA ARG A 136 -12.38 -16.82 6.88
C ARG A 136 -13.68 -16.29 6.25
N ARG A 137 -14.84 -16.82 6.67
CA ARG A 137 -16.16 -16.34 6.22
C ARG A 137 -16.40 -14.91 6.69
N ARG A 138 -16.13 -14.59 7.96
CA ARG A 138 -16.37 -13.28 8.56
C ARG A 138 -15.54 -12.19 7.89
N LEU A 139 -14.25 -12.43 7.67
CA LEU A 139 -13.35 -11.49 6.97
C LEU A 139 -13.83 -11.23 5.53
N ARG A 140 -14.20 -12.29 4.81
CA ARG A 140 -14.72 -12.16 3.46
C ARG A 140 -16.04 -11.38 3.42
N GLN A 141 -16.98 -11.71 4.28
CA GLN A 141 -18.27 -11.02 4.37
C GLN A 141 -18.10 -9.55 4.73
N TRP A 142 -17.24 -9.25 5.69
CA TRP A 142 -16.92 -7.88 6.05
C TRP A 142 -16.32 -7.10 4.87
N ARG A 143 -15.33 -7.69 4.17
CA ARG A 143 -14.73 -7.06 2.99
C ARG A 143 -15.74 -6.80 1.88
N GLU A 144 -16.61 -7.80 1.57
CA GLU A 144 -17.63 -7.70 0.52
C GLU A 144 -18.75 -6.72 0.89
N ALA A 145 -19.07 -6.58 2.18
CA ALA A 145 -20.06 -5.62 2.65
C ALA A 145 -19.54 -4.17 2.69
N ALA A 146 -18.28 -3.97 3.09
CA ALA A 146 -17.72 -2.65 3.32
C ALA A 146 -17.18 -2.00 2.04
N PHE A 147 -16.51 -2.75 1.16
CA PHE A 147 -15.74 -2.20 0.05
C PHE A 147 -16.26 -2.62 -1.31
N ILE A 148 -15.99 -1.80 -2.32
CA ILE A 148 -16.30 -2.13 -3.71
C ILE A 148 -15.60 -3.43 -4.12
N GLY A 149 -16.30 -4.26 -4.92
CA GLY A 149 -15.83 -5.57 -5.34
C GLY A 149 -14.96 -5.55 -6.58
N GLY A 150 -14.36 -6.72 -6.86
CA GLY A 150 -13.58 -6.98 -8.06
C GLY A 150 -12.16 -6.42 -8.03
N PRO A 151 -11.39 -6.62 -9.14
CA PRO A 151 -9.97 -6.27 -9.18
C PRO A 151 -9.69 -4.80 -8.91
N LEU A 152 -10.58 -3.89 -9.33
CA LEU A 152 -10.41 -2.45 -9.07
C LEU A 152 -10.55 -2.13 -7.58
N GLY A 153 -11.51 -2.73 -6.87
CA GLY A 153 -11.62 -2.58 -5.41
C GLY A 153 -10.41 -3.17 -4.69
N ASP A 154 -9.92 -4.31 -5.13
CA ASP A 154 -8.74 -4.97 -4.58
C ASP A 154 -7.48 -4.11 -4.79
N PHE A 155 -7.32 -3.51 -5.97
CA PHE A 155 -6.22 -2.60 -6.26
C PHE A 155 -6.29 -1.32 -5.41
N GLY A 156 -7.49 -0.72 -5.26
CA GLY A 156 -7.68 0.44 -4.39
C GLY A 156 -7.35 0.14 -2.92
N LEU A 157 -7.74 -1.03 -2.40
CA LEU A 157 -7.34 -1.46 -1.06
C LEU A 157 -5.82 -1.64 -0.94
N THR A 158 -5.17 -2.16 -1.99
CA THR A 158 -3.71 -2.27 -2.03
C THR A 158 -3.05 -0.89 -1.96
N LEU A 159 -3.59 0.12 -2.65
CA LEU A 159 -3.10 1.50 -2.54
C LEU A 159 -3.25 2.08 -1.13
N LEU A 160 -4.31 1.74 -0.38
CA LEU A 160 -4.42 2.13 1.03
C LEU A 160 -3.35 1.45 1.91
N VAL A 161 -3.02 0.19 1.63
CA VAL A 161 -1.91 -0.49 2.33
C VAL A 161 -0.58 0.21 2.03
N VAL A 162 -0.32 0.60 0.76
CA VAL A 162 0.86 1.39 0.40
C VAL A 162 0.90 2.71 1.18
N TRP A 163 -0.23 3.40 1.28
CA TRP A 163 -0.31 4.64 2.06
C TRP A 163 0.02 4.42 3.53
N TRP A 164 -0.45 3.32 4.15
CA TRP A 164 -0.08 2.98 5.53
C TRP A 164 1.41 2.64 5.68
N VAL A 165 2.02 1.99 4.69
CA VAL A 165 3.48 1.75 4.70
C VAL A 165 4.24 3.07 4.80
N MET A 166 3.79 4.13 4.11
CA MET A 166 4.40 5.46 4.27
C MET A 166 4.29 6.00 5.70
N GLN A 167 3.22 5.69 6.41
CA GLN A 167 3.03 6.15 7.79
C GLN A 167 3.97 5.47 8.79
N VAL A 168 4.59 4.34 8.44
CA VAL A 168 5.63 3.69 9.27
C VAL A 168 6.89 4.54 9.39
N ASN A 169 7.17 5.43 8.42
CA ASN A 169 8.30 6.34 8.53
C ASN A 169 7.95 7.55 9.42
N PRO A 170 8.55 7.68 10.63
CA PRO A 170 8.22 8.77 11.54
C PRO A 170 8.71 10.14 11.07
N ALA A 171 9.65 10.22 10.12
CA ALA A 171 10.12 11.48 9.56
C ALA A 171 9.15 12.11 8.56
N ILE A 172 8.08 11.41 8.17
CA ILE A 172 7.00 11.94 7.35
C ILE A 172 5.86 12.32 8.30
N ALA A 173 5.37 13.56 8.26
CA ALA A 173 4.21 13.93 9.07
C ALA A 173 2.95 13.16 8.62
N LEU A 174 2.01 12.97 9.54
CA LEU A 174 0.73 12.32 9.22
C LEU A 174 0.00 13.14 8.15
N PHE A 175 -0.43 12.50 7.08
CA PHE A 175 -1.00 13.12 5.88
C PHE A 175 -0.07 14.08 5.12
N ALA A 176 1.22 14.19 5.48
CA ALA A 176 2.16 14.94 4.65
C ALA A 176 2.62 14.12 3.43
N ALA A 177 3.04 14.84 2.40
CA ALA A 177 3.65 14.25 1.21
C ALA A 177 5.17 14.48 1.16
N THR A 178 5.75 15.01 2.22
CA THR A 178 7.16 15.39 2.28
C THR A 178 7.78 14.94 3.59
N PHE A 179 9.10 14.71 3.55
CA PHE A 179 9.87 14.53 4.78
C PHE A 179 9.91 15.85 5.57
N GLN A 180 9.89 15.73 6.89
CA GLN A 180 10.12 16.87 7.75
C GLN A 180 11.62 17.22 7.74
N PRO A 181 12.00 18.45 7.37
CA PRO A 181 13.38 18.88 7.50
C PRO A 181 13.80 18.92 8.97
N ASP A 182 15.10 18.72 9.22
CA ASP A 182 15.70 18.78 10.56
C ASP A 182 15.74 20.20 11.15
N VAL A 183 15.45 21.18 10.31
CA VAL A 183 15.48 22.58 10.68
C VAL A 183 14.44 22.84 11.77
N ALA A 184 14.85 23.60 12.79
CA ALA A 184 13.99 24.15 13.83
C ALA A 184 12.66 24.57 13.23
N ILE A 185 11.57 24.26 13.93
CA ILE A 185 10.18 24.52 13.51
C ILE A 185 10.15 25.82 12.72
N ALA A 186 9.90 25.73 11.41
CA ALA A 186 9.83 26.92 10.59
C ALA A 186 8.75 27.83 11.20
N THR A 187 9.17 28.97 11.67
CA THR A 187 8.30 29.93 12.35
C THR A 187 7.76 30.98 11.39
N ASP A 188 8.23 30.94 10.15
CA ASP A 188 7.75 31.87 9.15
C ASP A 188 6.33 31.46 8.69
N GLN A 189 5.48 32.43 8.56
CA GLN A 189 4.05 32.26 8.27
C GLN A 189 3.83 31.57 6.90
N ALA A 190 4.70 31.82 5.91
CA ALA A 190 4.54 31.27 4.56
C ALA A 190 4.77 29.76 4.57
N THR A 191 5.81 29.30 5.25
CA THR A 191 6.08 27.85 5.40
C THR A 191 5.00 27.13 6.18
N VAL A 192 4.49 27.72 7.27
CA VAL A 192 3.37 27.15 8.04
C VAL A 192 2.12 27.04 7.18
N MET A 193 1.77 28.06 6.37
CA MET A 193 0.61 28.02 5.48
C MET A 193 0.77 27.01 4.36
N LEU A 194 1.97 26.87 3.80
CA LEU A 194 2.24 25.84 2.78
C LEU A 194 2.10 24.43 3.34
N GLU A 195 2.68 24.16 4.51
CA GLU A 195 2.55 22.90 5.21
C GLU A 195 1.07 22.58 5.52
N ALA A 196 0.31 23.60 5.97
CA ALA A 196 -1.11 23.47 6.24
C ALA A 196 -1.89 23.14 4.96
N ALA A 197 -1.62 23.83 3.85
CA ALA A 197 -2.29 23.58 2.58
C ALA A 197 -2.02 22.15 2.07
N GLN A 198 -0.75 21.71 2.07
CA GLN A 198 -0.38 20.35 1.65
C GLN A 198 -1.02 19.27 2.53
N THR A 199 -0.90 19.42 3.84
CA THR A 199 -1.45 18.45 4.79
C THR A 199 -2.96 18.39 4.69
N GLY A 200 -3.64 19.53 4.56
CA GLY A 200 -5.09 19.61 4.41
C GLY A 200 -5.60 18.97 3.12
N LEU A 201 -4.93 19.24 2.00
CA LEU A 201 -5.27 18.62 0.71
C LEU A 201 -5.04 17.10 0.74
N ASN A 202 -3.92 16.63 1.28
CA ASN A 202 -3.67 15.20 1.38
C ASN A 202 -4.65 14.51 2.33
N PHE A 203 -4.97 15.12 3.48
CA PHE A 203 -6.01 14.61 4.38
C PHE A 203 -7.34 14.46 3.64
N LEU A 204 -7.80 15.51 2.96
CA LEU A 204 -9.02 15.50 2.17
C LEU A 204 -8.97 14.43 1.07
N GLY A 205 -7.88 14.38 0.31
CA GLY A 205 -7.71 13.44 -0.78
C GLY A 205 -7.74 11.99 -0.32
N VAL A 206 -6.98 11.64 0.73
CA VAL A 206 -6.92 10.28 1.27
C VAL A 206 -8.27 9.84 1.84
N LEU A 207 -8.97 10.70 2.60
CA LEU A 207 -10.27 10.33 3.15
C LEU A 207 -11.37 10.28 2.09
N LEU A 208 -11.32 11.10 1.05
CA LEU A 208 -12.19 10.94 -0.12
C LEU A 208 -11.89 9.65 -0.89
N PHE A 209 -10.61 9.27 -1.00
CA PHE A 209 -10.22 7.99 -1.58
C PHE A 209 -10.80 6.82 -0.79
N VAL A 210 -10.73 6.85 0.55
CA VAL A 210 -11.40 5.88 1.43
C VAL A 210 -12.91 5.87 1.17
N ALA A 211 -13.56 7.05 1.11
CA ALA A 211 -14.99 7.17 0.85
C ALA A 211 -15.42 6.58 -0.50
N LEU A 212 -14.57 6.72 -1.53
CA LEU A 212 -14.81 6.16 -2.86
C LEU A 212 -14.60 4.65 -2.95
N LEU A 213 -13.81 4.08 -2.04
CA LEU A 213 -13.65 2.64 -1.90
C LEU A 213 -14.82 1.96 -1.17
N LEU A 214 -15.60 2.70 -0.39
CA LEU A 214 -16.72 2.15 0.34
C LEU A 214 -17.90 1.86 -0.56
N ARG A 215 -18.52 0.71 -0.36
CA ARG A 215 -19.74 0.29 -1.06
C ARG A 215 -20.96 1.10 -0.63
N ARG A 216 -21.00 1.50 0.66
CA ARG A 216 -22.10 2.26 1.26
C ARG A 216 -21.57 3.46 2.01
N ARG A 217 -22.14 4.62 1.73
CA ARG A 217 -21.74 5.89 2.37
C ARG A 217 -21.98 5.92 3.88
N GLU A 218 -22.96 5.19 4.36
CA GLU A 218 -23.31 5.11 5.79
C GLU A 218 -22.15 4.61 6.65
N TYR A 219 -21.25 3.80 6.10
CA TYR A 219 -20.05 3.32 6.81
C TYR A 219 -18.91 4.32 6.85
N PHE A 220 -19.00 5.44 6.11
CA PHE A 220 -17.88 6.35 5.96
C PHE A 220 -17.41 6.94 7.29
N GLY A 221 -18.32 7.44 8.13
CA GLY A 221 -17.94 8.07 9.41
C GLY A 221 -17.14 7.12 10.31
N VAL A 222 -17.65 5.91 10.51
CA VAL A 222 -16.95 4.88 11.32
C VAL A 222 -15.64 4.47 10.67
N THR A 223 -15.64 4.27 9.36
CA THR A 223 -14.41 3.88 8.63
C THR A 223 -13.35 4.98 8.69
N ALA A 224 -13.74 6.24 8.53
CA ALA A 224 -12.83 7.38 8.63
C ALA A 224 -12.20 7.49 10.03
N VAL A 225 -12.99 7.37 11.09
CA VAL A 225 -12.49 7.38 12.48
C VAL A 225 -11.52 6.23 12.73
N LEU A 226 -11.88 5.00 12.30
CA LEU A 226 -11.00 3.84 12.44
C LEU A 226 -9.72 3.98 11.61
N PHE A 227 -9.82 4.52 10.40
CA PHE A 227 -8.67 4.75 9.52
C PHE A 227 -7.71 5.77 10.12
N ILE A 228 -8.22 6.90 10.60
CA ILE A 228 -7.40 7.95 11.26
C ILE A 228 -6.78 7.40 12.54
N GLY A 229 -7.57 6.71 13.38
CA GLY A 229 -7.09 6.13 14.63
C GLY A 229 -5.99 5.08 14.40
N ALA A 230 -6.17 4.18 13.42
CA ALA A 230 -5.16 3.21 13.04
C ALA A 230 -3.89 3.88 12.48
N SER A 231 -4.04 4.94 11.68
CA SER A 231 -2.91 5.70 11.14
C SER A 231 -2.12 6.41 12.23
N LEU A 232 -2.81 7.00 13.21
CA LEU A 232 -2.21 7.61 14.39
C LEU A 232 -1.46 6.58 15.24
N ALA A 233 -2.09 5.44 15.52
CA ALA A 233 -1.48 4.37 16.31
C ALA A 233 -0.22 3.82 15.61
N LEU A 234 -0.29 3.63 14.29
CA LEU A 234 0.85 3.20 13.50
C LEU A 234 1.99 4.22 13.52
N LYS A 235 1.67 5.50 13.35
CA LYS A 235 2.63 6.62 13.41
C LYS A 235 3.29 6.74 14.77
N ALA A 236 2.50 6.73 15.85
CA ALA A 236 3.00 6.81 17.22
C ALA A 236 3.87 5.61 17.58
N GLY A 237 3.42 4.40 17.19
CA GLY A 237 4.20 3.18 17.40
C GLY A 237 5.53 3.20 16.63
N ALA A 238 5.52 3.64 15.37
CA ALA A 238 6.74 3.78 14.58
C ALA A 238 7.70 4.82 15.19
N ALA A 239 7.20 5.97 15.64
CA ALA A 239 8.02 6.97 16.32
C ALA A 239 8.65 6.41 17.60
N ALA A 240 7.88 5.72 18.43
CA ALA A 240 8.37 5.13 19.68
C ALA A 240 9.44 4.04 19.46
N LEU A 241 9.37 3.32 18.34
CA LEU A 241 10.31 2.23 18.05
C LEU A 241 11.55 2.69 17.28
N LEU A 242 11.44 3.75 16.47
CA LEU A 242 12.48 4.12 15.50
C LEU A 242 13.23 5.41 15.87
N LEU A 243 12.71 6.23 16.77
CA LEU A 243 13.33 7.50 17.16
C LEU A 243 13.98 7.42 18.55
N LYS A 244 15.17 8.01 18.69
CA LYS A 244 15.98 7.96 19.93
C LYS A 244 15.33 8.63 21.12
N SER A 245 14.72 9.79 20.95
CA SER A 245 14.26 10.62 22.06
C SER A 245 13.19 11.62 21.64
N ALA A 246 12.41 11.29 20.61
CA ALA A 246 11.36 12.19 20.17
C ALA A 246 10.04 11.84 20.84
N PRO A 247 9.25 12.83 21.27
CA PRO A 247 7.90 12.59 21.69
C PRO A 247 7.10 11.98 20.51
N TRP A 248 6.12 11.16 20.82
CA TRP A 248 5.30 10.45 19.83
C TRP A 248 4.57 11.38 18.85
N ASP A 249 4.38 12.64 19.24
CA ASP A 249 3.67 13.71 18.52
C ASP A 249 4.61 14.68 17.78
N HIS A 250 5.93 14.39 17.73
CA HIS A 250 6.93 15.28 17.10
C HIS A 250 6.59 15.64 15.64
N TRP A 251 5.80 14.81 14.96
CA TRP A 251 5.29 15.04 13.61
C TRP A 251 4.17 16.08 13.54
N LEU A 252 3.50 16.39 14.70
CA LEU A 252 2.40 17.34 14.78
C LEU A 252 2.94 18.77 14.89
N ARG A 253 3.27 19.32 13.75
CA ARG A 253 3.71 20.71 13.61
C ARG A 253 2.50 21.64 13.49
N PRO A 254 2.67 22.97 13.75
CA PRO A 254 1.55 23.92 13.62
C PRO A 254 0.85 23.87 12.27
N GLY A 255 1.60 23.84 11.16
CA GLY A 255 1.04 23.72 9.82
C GLY A 255 0.25 22.42 9.62
N ALA A 256 0.79 21.28 10.09
CA ALA A 256 0.12 19.99 9.99
C ALA A 256 -1.22 20.00 10.77
N GLY A 257 -1.24 20.55 11.98
CA GLY A 257 -2.47 20.66 12.78
C GLY A 257 -3.53 21.53 12.10
N ILE A 258 -3.15 22.72 11.62
CA ILE A 258 -4.04 23.62 10.86
C ILE A 258 -4.56 22.91 9.60
N GLY A 259 -3.67 22.23 8.87
CA GLY A 259 -4.02 21.51 7.64
C GLY A 259 -5.02 20.38 7.88
N ILE A 260 -4.82 19.56 8.92
CA ILE A 260 -5.77 18.50 9.28
C ILE A 260 -7.14 19.09 9.62
N ALA A 261 -7.18 20.18 10.41
CA ALA A 261 -8.44 20.85 10.76
C ALA A 261 -9.15 21.41 9.51
N ALA A 262 -8.43 22.11 8.65
CA ALA A 262 -8.98 22.65 7.39
C ALA A 262 -9.45 21.55 6.45
N GLY A 263 -8.67 20.47 6.30
CA GLY A 263 -9.02 19.30 5.49
C GLY A 263 -10.25 18.59 6.03
N ALA A 264 -10.39 18.48 7.36
CA ALA A 264 -11.57 17.90 7.98
C ALA A 264 -12.83 18.72 7.73
N LEU A 265 -12.75 20.05 7.83
CA LEU A 265 -13.86 20.94 7.48
C LEU A 265 -14.25 20.82 6.00
N ALA A 266 -13.27 20.81 5.11
CA ALA A 266 -13.50 20.59 3.69
C ALA A 266 -14.13 19.23 3.39
N LEU A 267 -13.76 18.19 4.13
CA LEU A 267 -14.29 16.84 3.97
C LEU A 267 -15.77 16.77 4.34
N LEU A 268 -16.21 17.50 5.39
CA LEU A 268 -17.64 17.56 5.80
C LEU A 268 -18.54 18.03 4.63
N VAL A 269 -18.03 18.90 3.77
CA VAL A 269 -18.74 19.35 2.58
C VAL A 269 -18.52 18.38 1.39
N ALA A 270 -17.27 18.01 1.15
CA ALA A 270 -16.88 17.24 -0.02
C ALA A 270 -17.52 15.84 -0.07
N VAL A 271 -17.79 15.22 1.07
CA VAL A 271 -18.44 13.89 1.14
C VAL A 271 -19.87 13.90 0.56
N TRP A 272 -20.54 15.05 0.56
CA TRP A 272 -21.89 15.20 0.04
C TRP A 272 -21.93 15.50 -1.47
N LEU A 273 -20.80 15.82 -2.09
CA LEU A 273 -20.71 16.04 -3.53
C LEU A 273 -21.13 14.80 -4.34
N PRO A 274 -21.61 14.98 -5.57
CA PRO A 274 -21.84 13.89 -6.51
C PRO A 274 -20.55 13.08 -6.72
N GLN A 275 -20.67 11.80 -7.03
CA GLN A 275 -19.52 10.90 -7.15
C GLN A 275 -18.43 11.44 -8.08
N ARG A 276 -18.79 11.97 -9.25
CA ARG A 276 -17.81 12.55 -10.20
C ARG A 276 -17.05 13.74 -9.61
N ALA A 277 -17.76 14.65 -8.94
CA ALA A 277 -17.12 15.80 -8.29
C ALA A 277 -16.18 15.36 -7.17
N ARG A 278 -16.57 14.35 -6.33
CA ARG A 278 -15.70 13.77 -5.32
C ARG A 278 -14.43 13.16 -5.92
N MET A 279 -14.55 12.49 -7.07
CA MET A 279 -13.39 11.92 -7.76
C MET A 279 -12.44 13.00 -8.26
N ILE A 280 -12.96 14.08 -8.82
CA ILE A 280 -12.16 15.23 -9.28
C ILE A 280 -11.47 15.89 -8.09
N VAL A 281 -12.20 16.21 -7.03
CA VAL A 281 -11.64 16.83 -5.82
C VAL A 281 -10.56 15.92 -5.21
N CYS A 282 -10.82 14.61 -5.13
CA CYS A 282 -9.85 13.63 -4.65
C CYS A 282 -8.57 13.63 -5.51
N ALA A 283 -8.70 13.57 -6.83
CA ALA A 283 -7.56 13.57 -7.75
C ALA A 283 -6.73 14.86 -7.63
N VAL A 284 -7.39 16.03 -7.65
CA VAL A 284 -6.73 17.34 -7.50
C VAL A 284 -6.01 17.42 -6.16
N ALA A 285 -6.67 17.00 -5.06
CA ALA A 285 -6.10 17.04 -3.72
C ALA A 285 -4.87 16.13 -3.61
N LEU A 286 -4.90 14.92 -4.17
CA LEU A 286 -3.77 13.99 -4.12
C LEU A 286 -2.62 14.41 -5.03
N LEU A 287 -2.92 14.94 -6.23
CA LEU A 287 -1.90 15.39 -7.17
C LEU A 287 -1.25 16.72 -6.77
N SER A 288 -1.87 17.49 -5.88
CA SER A 288 -1.29 18.73 -5.37
C SER A 288 0.08 18.52 -4.69
N SER A 289 0.31 17.36 -4.10
CA SER A 289 1.59 17.00 -3.50
C SER A 289 2.71 16.87 -4.55
N LEU A 290 2.39 16.39 -5.75
CA LEU A 290 3.36 16.32 -6.85
C LEU A 290 3.69 17.70 -7.40
N ILE A 291 2.70 18.59 -7.47
CA ILE A 291 2.90 19.97 -7.90
C ILE A 291 3.84 20.68 -6.90
N ALA A 292 3.59 20.52 -5.61
CA ALA A 292 4.46 21.04 -4.57
C ALA A 292 5.89 20.48 -4.66
N ALA A 293 6.02 19.20 -5.01
CA ALA A 293 7.30 18.54 -5.24
C ALA A 293 8.12 19.20 -6.36
N VAL A 294 7.46 19.53 -7.45
CA VAL A 294 8.11 20.16 -8.62
C VAL A 294 8.44 21.61 -8.34
N LEU A 295 7.55 22.34 -7.66
CA LEU A 295 7.74 23.77 -7.38
C LEU A 295 8.72 24.04 -6.23
N MET A 296 8.88 23.08 -5.32
CA MET A 296 9.69 23.21 -4.11
C MET A 296 10.52 21.94 -3.86
N PRO A 297 11.48 21.64 -4.76
CA PRO A 297 12.28 20.42 -4.67
C PRO A 297 13.04 20.31 -3.36
N ASP A 298 13.53 21.43 -2.79
CA ASP A 298 14.26 21.46 -1.53
C ASP A 298 13.46 20.97 -0.33
N LEU A 299 12.12 21.12 -0.35
CA LEU A 299 11.24 20.63 0.69
C LEU A 299 10.96 19.11 0.56
N LEU A 300 10.93 18.60 -0.65
CA LEU A 300 10.65 17.19 -0.93
C LEU A 300 11.88 16.30 -0.83
N PHE A 301 13.03 16.85 -1.27
CA PHE A 301 14.32 16.17 -1.20
C PHE A 301 15.10 16.53 0.06
N ALA A 302 14.49 17.29 1.00
CA ALA A 302 15.03 17.45 2.33
C ALA A 302 15.29 16.05 2.91
N GLN A 303 16.58 15.72 3.08
CA GLN A 303 16.94 14.45 3.68
C GLN A 303 16.41 14.45 5.12
N ALA A 304 15.61 13.43 5.45
CA ALA A 304 15.24 13.23 6.83
C ALA A 304 16.52 13.14 7.66
N SER A 305 16.58 13.87 8.76
CA SER A 305 17.74 13.79 9.64
C SER A 305 17.91 12.38 10.15
N LEU A 306 19.01 11.78 9.73
CA LEU A 306 19.37 10.43 10.12
C LEU A 306 19.80 10.37 11.60
N SER A 307 20.17 11.52 12.17
CA SER A 307 20.64 11.64 13.56
C SER A 307 19.56 11.37 14.61
N ARG A 308 18.29 11.55 14.25
CA ARG A 308 17.13 11.34 15.14
C ARG A 308 16.70 9.89 15.30
N PHE A 309 17.15 9.03 14.39
CA PHE A 309 16.77 7.63 14.39
C PHE A 309 17.71 6.79 15.27
N ASP A 310 17.14 5.85 16.00
CA ASP A 310 17.90 4.84 16.75
C ASP A 310 18.20 3.62 15.86
N TRP A 311 18.69 3.89 14.66
CA TRP A 311 18.82 2.86 13.65
C TRP A 311 20.16 2.96 12.92
N ASN A 312 20.64 1.82 12.39
CA ASN A 312 21.85 1.81 11.57
C ASN A 312 21.66 2.65 10.30
N TYR A 313 22.66 3.47 10.01
CA TYR A 313 22.66 4.45 8.91
C TYR A 313 22.27 3.83 7.56
N GLY A 314 22.78 2.63 7.23
CA GLY A 314 22.51 1.97 5.96
C GLY A 314 21.04 1.58 5.75
N HIS A 315 20.40 0.98 6.74
CA HIS A 315 19.00 0.59 6.68
C HIS A 315 18.06 1.80 6.57
N LEU A 316 18.39 2.86 7.29
CA LEU A 316 17.61 4.09 7.28
C LEU A 316 17.65 4.79 5.92
N LEU A 317 18.82 4.85 5.26
CA LEU A 317 18.93 5.40 3.90
C LEU A 317 18.02 4.65 2.92
N ASN A 318 17.96 3.33 3.03
CA ASN A 318 17.12 2.52 2.14
C ASN A 318 15.64 2.70 2.41
N PHE A 319 15.27 2.77 3.69
CA PHE A 319 13.90 3.03 4.10
C PHE A 319 13.43 4.42 3.63
N ASN A 320 14.25 5.44 3.78
CA ASN A 320 13.94 6.78 3.28
C ASN A 320 13.89 6.82 1.74
N GLY A 321 14.79 6.15 1.03
CA GLY A 321 14.75 6.04 -0.43
C GLY A 321 13.49 5.34 -0.93
N LEU A 322 13.07 4.25 -0.27
CA LEU A 322 11.80 3.59 -0.54
C LEU A 322 10.63 4.56 -0.35
N MET A 323 10.60 5.30 0.78
CA MET A 323 9.53 6.24 1.07
C MET A 323 9.46 7.38 0.05
N GLN A 324 10.60 7.92 -0.40
CA GLN A 324 10.63 8.93 -1.47
C GLN A 324 9.98 8.41 -2.75
N THR A 325 10.34 7.19 -3.16
CA THR A 325 9.74 6.56 -4.35
C THR A 325 8.23 6.38 -4.19
N VAL A 326 7.79 5.91 -3.02
CA VAL A 326 6.35 5.68 -2.76
C VAL A 326 5.58 7.00 -2.72
N LEU A 327 6.14 8.05 -2.10
CA LEU A 327 5.53 9.40 -2.07
C LEU A 327 5.28 9.96 -3.48
N LEU A 328 6.17 9.69 -4.44
CA LEU A 328 6.02 10.13 -5.82
C LEU A 328 5.04 9.26 -6.62
N VAL A 329 5.11 7.94 -6.45
CA VAL A 329 4.33 6.98 -7.25
C VAL A 329 2.89 6.87 -6.77
N TRP A 330 2.64 6.95 -5.46
CA TRP A 330 1.33 6.69 -4.87
C TRP A 330 0.22 7.64 -5.39
N PRO A 331 0.41 8.98 -5.45
CA PRO A 331 -0.61 9.89 -5.96
C PRO A 331 -0.97 9.63 -7.43
N ILE A 332 0.04 9.26 -8.25
CA ILE A 332 -0.15 8.91 -9.66
C ILE A 332 -0.98 7.63 -9.78
N ALA A 333 -0.63 6.61 -9.01
CA ALA A 333 -1.37 5.35 -9.00
C ALA A 333 -2.81 5.52 -8.49
N ALA A 334 -3.01 6.38 -7.48
CA ALA A 334 -4.33 6.73 -6.97
C ALA A 334 -5.16 7.49 -8.02
N ALA A 335 -4.57 8.44 -8.75
CA ALA A 335 -5.22 9.15 -9.84
C ALA A 335 -5.59 8.20 -11.00
N ALA A 336 -4.71 7.29 -11.38
CA ALA A 336 -4.99 6.26 -12.38
C ALA A 336 -6.15 5.34 -11.95
N TRP A 337 -6.20 4.98 -10.67
CA TRP A 337 -7.32 4.23 -10.10
C TRP A 337 -8.63 5.00 -10.17
N LEU A 338 -8.62 6.31 -9.83
CA LEU A 338 -9.80 7.18 -9.94
C LEU A 338 -10.28 7.27 -11.39
N PHE A 339 -9.38 7.39 -12.35
CA PHE A 339 -9.71 7.38 -13.76
C PHE A 339 -10.38 6.06 -14.19
N ALA A 340 -9.83 4.93 -13.77
CA ALA A 340 -10.41 3.61 -14.03
C ALA A 340 -11.79 3.44 -13.35
N LEU A 341 -11.98 4.04 -12.16
CA LEU A 341 -13.26 4.05 -11.46
C LEU A 341 -14.30 4.91 -12.21
N ALA A 342 -13.90 6.02 -12.83
CA ALA A 342 -14.77 6.92 -13.59
C ALA A 342 -15.38 6.24 -14.82
N GLY A 343 -14.66 5.31 -15.43
CA GLY A 343 -15.14 4.52 -16.59
C GLY A 343 -16.20 3.47 -16.23
N ARG A 344 -16.50 3.25 -14.95
CA ARG A 344 -17.56 2.31 -14.55
C ARG A 344 -18.93 2.98 -14.50
N PRO A 345 -20.03 2.27 -14.88
CA PRO A 345 -21.36 2.77 -14.66
C PRO A 345 -21.55 3.08 -13.17
N ALA A 346 -22.25 4.19 -12.89
CA ALA A 346 -22.49 4.64 -11.53
C ALA A 346 -23.09 3.50 -10.69
N TRP A 347 -22.55 3.25 -9.50
CA TRP A 347 -23.10 2.29 -8.56
C TRP A 347 -24.56 2.65 -8.26
N GLY A 348 -25.49 1.72 -8.52
CA GLY A 348 -26.91 1.93 -8.35
C GLY A 348 -27.68 2.31 -9.63
N ALA A 349 -27.03 2.43 -10.78
CA ALA A 349 -27.76 2.41 -12.04
C ALA A 349 -28.39 1.01 -12.19
N PRO A 350 -29.71 0.90 -12.46
CA PRO A 350 -30.33 -0.40 -12.77
C PRO A 350 -29.54 -1.04 -13.91
N GLU A 351 -29.22 -2.33 -13.79
CA GLU A 351 -28.70 -3.07 -14.94
C GLU A 351 -29.65 -2.82 -16.12
N PRO A 352 -29.11 -2.43 -17.31
CA PRO A 352 -29.95 -2.36 -18.49
C PRO A 352 -30.65 -3.72 -18.63
N PRO A 353 -31.95 -3.74 -18.88
CA PRO A 353 -32.70 -4.99 -18.98
C PRO A 353 -31.96 -5.89 -19.97
N ALA A 354 -31.63 -7.11 -19.51
CA ALA A 354 -31.00 -8.14 -20.33
C ALA A 354 -31.72 -8.14 -21.66
N GLY A 355 -30.95 -7.96 -22.74
CA GLY A 355 -31.47 -7.62 -24.05
C GLY A 355 -32.69 -8.49 -24.38
N ARG A 356 -33.79 -7.85 -24.74
CA ARG A 356 -34.80 -8.51 -25.55
C ARG A 356 -34.04 -9.09 -26.74
N GLU A 357 -33.83 -10.39 -26.74
CA GLU A 357 -33.52 -11.11 -27.96
C GLU A 357 -34.53 -10.61 -28.97
N ARG A 358 -34.04 -9.98 -30.01
CA ARG A 358 -34.83 -9.63 -31.16
C ARG A 358 -35.39 -10.96 -31.66
N SER A 359 -36.66 -11.24 -31.31
CA SER A 359 -37.40 -12.26 -32.01
C SER A 359 -37.38 -11.85 -33.48
N GLY A 360 -36.53 -12.51 -34.22
CA GLY A 360 -36.50 -12.42 -35.67
C GLY A 360 -37.87 -12.89 -36.14
N THR A 361 -38.69 -11.96 -36.55
CA THR A 361 -39.83 -12.24 -37.41
C THR A 361 -39.24 -12.65 -38.74
N ASP A 362 -39.10 -13.96 -38.96
CA ASP A 362 -38.93 -14.49 -40.31
C ASP A 362 -40.17 -14.13 -41.13
N PRO A 363 -40.01 -13.51 -42.29
CA PRO A 363 -41.14 -13.33 -43.19
C PRO A 363 -41.49 -14.66 -43.83
N VAL A 364 -42.71 -15.15 -43.52
CA VAL A 364 -43.35 -16.24 -44.22
C VAL A 364 -43.52 -15.86 -45.68
N SER A 365 -42.66 -16.38 -46.54
CA SER A 365 -42.86 -16.37 -47.99
C SER A 365 -43.90 -17.43 -48.34
N GLY A 366 -45.13 -16.99 -48.54
CA GLY A 366 -46.14 -17.77 -49.20
C GLY A 366 -45.79 -17.99 -50.67
N THR A 367 -45.80 -19.24 -51.12
CA THR A 367 -46.11 -19.56 -52.50
C THR A 367 -46.99 -20.78 -52.50
N GLY A 368 -48.17 -20.53 -53.14
CA GLY A 368 -49.21 -21.50 -53.36
C GLY A 368 -48.83 -22.58 -54.36
N GLY A 369 -49.64 -23.62 -54.41
CA GLY A 369 -49.56 -24.72 -55.38
C GLY A 369 -50.64 -25.74 -55.13
N SER A 370 -51.79 -25.40 -55.61
CA SER A 370 -52.87 -26.20 -56.17
C SER A 370 -52.64 -27.67 -56.48
N GLY A 371 -53.56 -28.49 -56.17
CA GLY A 371 -54.05 -29.54 -57.11
C GLY A 371 -54.27 -30.90 -56.47
N PRO A 372 -55.37 -31.55 -56.87
CA PRO A 372 -56.03 -32.59 -56.14
C PRO A 372 -55.87 -34.00 -56.78
N ARG A 373 -56.58 -35.03 -56.20
CA ARG A 373 -56.81 -36.39 -56.65
C ARG A 373 -55.75 -37.42 -56.21
N THR A 374 -56.13 -38.56 -55.74
CA THR A 374 -57.27 -39.46 -55.64
C THR A 374 -57.25 -40.14 -54.29
#